data_87c54aaea462b4d249bd3b90b3f9a9d6
#
_entry.id   87c54aaea462b4d249bd3b90b3f9a9d6
#
_cell.length_a   1.000
_cell.length_b   1.000
_cell.length_c   1.000
_cell.angle_alpha   90.00
_cell.angle_beta   90.00
_cell.angle_gamma   90.00
#
_symmetry.space_group_name_H-M   'P 1'
#
loop_
_entity.id
_entity.type
_entity.pdbx_description
1 polymer ?
#
loop_
_entity_poly.entity_id
_entity_poly.type
_entity_poly.pdbx_seq_one_letter_code
_entity_poly.pdbx_strand_id
1 'polypeptide(L)'
;MPQICKQKISNTQNCDREEYKDGFCIIHHNGKDKPNNIFRKIIRDDIYRGFYNFSYMISYDGFSLEELKIEKDAEMIFRNSNFAGPFQIKNRDLTASFDFTDANFDSGLFITLSDIKKEIIIKNSNISIDLNFSLSNFDSLITYNTKINCKADFSNTRINGKFEFNHIHFKDNLNFLNAVFRDDFTFQNIIVEKD
;
A
#
# COMPACT_ATOMS: atom_id res chain seq x y z
N MET A 1 9.23 -33.77 3.05
CA MET A 1 8.15 -32.85 2.64
C MET A 1 8.70 -31.44 2.82
N PRO A 2 8.44 -30.51 1.89
CA PRO A 2 8.86 -29.13 2.06
C PRO A 2 8.18 -28.58 3.33
N GLN A 3 8.91 -27.78 4.09
CA GLN A 3 8.35 -27.10 5.26
C GLN A 3 7.48 -25.93 4.78
N ILE A 4 6.42 -25.65 5.51
CA ILE A 4 5.48 -24.60 5.17
C ILE A 4 5.73 -23.38 6.07
N CYS A 5 5.52 -22.20 5.54
CA CYS A 5 5.67 -20.92 6.22
C CYS A 5 4.84 -20.86 7.52
N LYS A 6 5.48 -20.41 8.60
CA LYS A 6 4.84 -20.29 9.94
C LYS A 6 3.94 -19.07 10.08
N GLN A 7 3.95 -18.14 9.12
CA GLN A 7 3.17 -16.89 9.22
C GLN A 7 1.66 -17.18 9.20
N LYS A 8 0.97 -16.69 10.20
CA LYS A 8 -0.50 -16.58 10.18
C LYS A 8 -0.89 -15.30 9.42
N ILE A 9 -1.74 -15.43 8.41
CA ILE A 9 -2.27 -14.29 7.63
C ILE A 9 -3.66 -13.84 8.12
N SER A 10 -4.33 -14.69 8.92
CA SER A 10 -5.52 -14.35 9.69
C SER A 10 -5.66 -15.29 10.89
N ASN A 11 -6.71 -15.10 11.71
CA ASN A 11 -6.99 -15.99 12.84
C ASN A 11 -7.26 -17.45 12.42
N THR A 12 -7.72 -17.67 11.20
CA THR A 12 -8.14 -18.98 10.67
C THR A 12 -7.28 -19.48 9.52
N GLN A 13 -6.36 -18.67 9.00
CA GLN A 13 -5.58 -18.99 7.81
C GLN A 13 -4.09 -18.81 8.04
N ASN A 14 -3.32 -19.84 7.74
CA ASN A 14 -1.87 -19.79 7.68
C ASN A 14 -1.42 -19.51 6.23
N CYS A 15 -0.19 -19.03 6.08
CA CYS A 15 0.46 -18.96 4.79
C CYS A 15 0.77 -20.39 4.29
N ASP A 16 0.39 -20.70 3.08
CA ASP A 16 0.57 -22.01 2.44
C ASP A 16 1.85 -22.10 1.56
N ARG A 17 2.63 -21.00 1.51
CA ARG A 17 3.88 -20.97 0.73
C ARG A 17 4.96 -21.81 1.38
N GLU A 18 5.83 -22.40 0.55
CA GLU A 18 7.01 -23.10 1.03
C GLU A 18 7.93 -22.19 1.84
N GLU A 19 8.59 -22.78 2.84
CA GLU A 19 9.59 -22.10 3.64
C GLU A 19 10.78 -21.71 2.77
N TYR A 20 11.23 -20.47 2.94
CA TYR A 20 12.48 -19.97 2.38
C TYR A 20 13.61 -20.07 3.41
N LYS A 21 13.39 -19.50 4.62
CA LYS A 21 14.38 -19.45 5.68
C LYS A 21 13.72 -19.21 7.06
N ASP A 22 14.28 -19.83 8.10
CA ASP A 22 13.90 -19.62 9.52
C ASP A 22 12.40 -19.86 9.80
N GLY A 23 11.76 -20.72 9.04
CA GLY A 23 10.34 -21.03 9.17
C GLY A 23 9.41 -20.06 8.41
N PHE A 24 9.93 -19.14 7.60
CA PHE A 24 9.15 -18.20 6.83
C PHE A 24 9.38 -18.33 5.32
N CYS A 25 8.35 -18.11 4.53
CA CYS A 25 8.51 -17.97 3.08
C CYS A 25 9.22 -16.63 2.76
N ILE A 26 9.67 -16.48 1.52
CA ILE A 26 10.41 -15.29 1.11
C ILE A 26 9.61 -13.98 1.29
N ILE A 27 8.27 -14.04 1.23
CA ILE A 27 7.42 -12.86 1.41
C ILE A 27 7.44 -12.39 2.88
N HIS A 28 7.40 -13.33 3.84
CA HIS A 28 7.30 -13.07 5.26
C HIS A 28 8.63 -13.10 6.03
N HIS A 29 9.70 -13.55 5.40
CA HIS A 29 11.03 -13.54 6.03
C HIS A 29 11.51 -12.10 6.25
N ASN A 30 12.03 -11.80 7.43
CA ASN A 30 12.48 -10.46 7.82
C ASN A 30 13.98 -10.20 7.58
N GLY A 31 14.69 -11.09 6.91
CA GLY A 31 16.10 -10.90 6.58
C GLY A 31 16.30 -9.96 5.39
N LYS A 32 17.29 -9.05 5.50
CA LYS A 32 17.68 -8.15 4.39
C LYS A 32 18.39 -8.88 3.25
N ASP A 33 18.76 -10.13 3.47
CA ASP A 33 19.45 -11.01 2.51
C ASP A 33 18.53 -11.70 1.50
N LYS A 34 17.24 -11.30 1.46
CA LYS A 34 16.31 -11.82 0.45
C LYS A 34 16.81 -11.50 -0.97
N PRO A 35 16.91 -12.49 -1.86
CA PRO A 35 17.19 -12.22 -3.25
C PRO A 35 15.97 -11.54 -3.90
N ASN A 36 16.10 -10.26 -4.22
CA ASN A 36 15.01 -9.42 -4.72
C ASN A 36 14.37 -9.95 -6.02
N ASN A 37 15.17 -10.53 -6.89
CA ASN A 37 14.69 -11.16 -8.12
C ASN A 37 13.75 -12.34 -7.85
N ILE A 38 14.05 -13.17 -6.85
CA ILE A 38 13.19 -14.31 -6.45
C ILE A 38 11.94 -13.79 -5.76
N PHE A 39 12.07 -12.81 -4.85
CA PHE A 39 10.96 -12.18 -4.18
C PHE A 39 9.95 -11.60 -5.19
N ARG A 40 10.43 -10.77 -6.14
CA ARG A 40 9.58 -10.19 -7.19
C ARG A 40 8.97 -11.24 -8.12
N LYS A 41 9.71 -12.29 -8.45
CA LYS A 41 9.19 -13.39 -9.26
C LYS A 41 8.00 -14.07 -8.57
N ILE A 42 8.13 -14.41 -7.29
CA ILE A 42 7.06 -15.08 -6.54
C ILE A 42 5.81 -14.21 -6.47
N ILE A 43 5.95 -12.90 -6.18
CA ILE A 43 4.79 -11.99 -6.18
C ILE A 43 4.11 -11.93 -7.55
N ARG A 44 4.89 -11.85 -8.62
CA ARG A 44 4.35 -11.86 -9.98
C ARG A 44 3.60 -13.15 -10.30
N ASP A 45 4.19 -14.31 -9.94
CA ASP A 45 3.59 -15.61 -10.15
C ASP A 45 2.29 -15.77 -9.33
N ASP A 46 2.26 -15.28 -8.09
CA ASP A 46 1.07 -15.24 -7.24
C ASP A 46 -0.05 -14.39 -7.88
N ILE A 47 0.26 -13.16 -8.28
CA ILE A 47 -0.70 -12.27 -8.96
C ILE A 47 -1.23 -12.92 -10.25
N TYR A 48 -0.37 -13.56 -11.04
CA TYR A 48 -0.76 -14.26 -12.25
C TYR A 48 -1.72 -15.44 -11.98
N ARG A 49 -1.64 -16.06 -10.80
CA ARG A 49 -2.55 -17.12 -10.36
C ARG A 49 -3.81 -16.62 -9.66
N GLY A 50 -4.00 -15.31 -9.55
CA GLY A 50 -5.13 -14.70 -8.85
C GLY A 50 -4.96 -14.62 -7.32
N PHE A 51 -3.76 -14.75 -6.80
CA PHE A 51 -3.48 -14.56 -5.38
C PHE A 51 -3.09 -13.10 -5.11
N TYR A 52 -3.92 -12.38 -4.38
CA TYR A 52 -3.76 -10.95 -4.11
C TYR A 52 -3.57 -10.61 -2.63
N ASN A 53 -3.51 -11.62 -1.76
CA ASN A 53 -3.27 -11.42 -0.33
C ASN A 53 -1.78 -11.52 0.01
N PHE A 54 -1.17 -10.37 0.26
CA PHE A 54 0.22 -10.18 0.65
C PHE A 54 0.34 -9.64 2.09
N SER A 55 -0.61 -9.94 2.96
CA SER A 55 -0.56 -9.54 4.36
C SER A 55 0.72 -10.02 5.03
N TYR A 56 1.27 -9.19 5.93
CA TYR A 56 2.56 -9.41 6.60
C TYR A 56 3.76 -9.47 5.66
N MET A 57 3.65 -8.94 4.45
CA MET A 57 4.78 -8.85 3.53
C MET A 57 5.85 -7.92 4.08
N ILE A 58 7.12 -8.33 3.93
CA ILE A 58 8.26 -7.49 4.26
C ILE A 58 9.08 -7.25 2.99
N SER A 59 9.17 -6.01 2.55
CA SER A 59 9.94 -5.60 1.37
C SER A 59 11.03 -4.62 1.77
N TYR A 60 12.29 -4.98 1.57
CA TYR A 60 13.43 -4.10 1.85
C TYR A 60 13.79 -3.20 0.69
N ASP A 61 13.67 -3.71 -0.52
CA ASP A 61 13.86 -2.92 -1.74
C ASP A 61 12.55 -2.25 -2.15
N GLY A 62 12.61 -1.33 -3.08
CA GLY A 62 11.42 -0.72 -3.63
C GLY A 62 10.47 -1.75 -4.23
N PHE A 63 9.18 -1.61 -3.96
CA PHE A 63 8.12 -2.46 -4.50
C PHE A 63 7.26 -1.67 -5.49
N SER A 64 7.22 -2.11 -6.74
CA SER A 64 6.43 -1.48 -7.80
C SER A 64 5.46 -2.46 -8.44
N LEU A 65 4.24 -1.97 -8.67
CA LEU A 65 3.22 -2.71 -9.44
C LEU A 65 3.23 -2.36 -10.94
N GLU A 66 4.22 -1.59 -11.41
CA GLU A 66 4.22 -1.00 -12.75
C GLU A 66 4.12 -2.03 -13.89
N GLU A 67 4.79 -3.16 -13.75
CA GLU A 67 4.83 -4.22 -14.77
C GLU A 67 3.90 -5.41 -14.48
N LEU A 68 3.16 -5.38 -13.37
CA LEU A 68 2.35 -6.51 -12.94
C LEU A 68 0.96 -6.46 -13.60
N LYS A 69 0.53 -7.55 -14.20
CA LYS A 69 -0.81 -7.67 -14.75
C LYS A 69 -1.79 -8.01 -13.62
N ILE A 70 -2.45 -6.99 -13.10
CA ILE A 70 -3.49 -7.14 -12.07
C ILE A 70 -4.83 -7.34 -12.79
N GLU A 71 -5.59 -8.36 -12.40
CA GLU A 71 -6.90 -8.62 -12.96
C GLU A 71 -7.91 -7.57 -12.54
N LYS A 72 -8.96 -7.45 -13.36
CA LYS A 72 -10.08 -6.58 -13.06
C LYS A 72 -10.75 -7.02 -11.77
N ASP A 73 -11.12 -6.05 -10.93
CA ASP A 73 -11.79 -6.24 -9.65
C ASP A 73 -10.98 -6.99 -8.58
N ALA A 74 -9.67 -7.09 -8.77
CA ALA A 74 -8.77 -7.66 -7.76
C ALA A 74 -8.79 -6.84 -6.46
N GLU A 75 -8.71 -7.56 -5.33
CA GLU A 75 -8.52 -6.95 -4.00
C GLU A 75 -7.08 -7.20 -3.55
N MET A 76 -6.22 -6.19 -3.73
CA MET A 76 -4.82 -6.23 -3.33
C MET A 76 -4.70 -5.97 -1.82
N ILE A 77 -4.36 -6.99 -1.03
CA ILE A 77 -4.31 -6.90 0.43
C ILE A 77 -2.87 -6.91 0.91
N PHE A 78 -2.46 -5.82 1.58
CA PHE A 78 -1.13 -5.61 2.16
C PHE A 78 -1.20 -5.31 3.66
N ARG A 79 -2.13 -5.93 4.38
CA ARG A 79 -2.32 -5.69 5.81
C ARG A 79 -1.10 -6.12 6.62
N ASN A 80 -0.77 -5.36 7.66
CA ASN A 80 0.37 -5.63 8.55
C ASN A 80 1.70 -5.75 7.80
N SER A 81 1.86 -5.13 6.64
CA SER A 81 3.05 -5.24 5.82
C SER A 81 4.05 -4.13 6.12
N ASN A 82 5.33 -4.42 5.91
CA ASN A 82 6.42 -3.46 6.09
C ASN A 82 7.18 -3.24 4.77
N PHE A 83 7.17 -2.00 4.30
CA PHE A 83 7.86 -1.52 3.11
C PHE A 83 9.02 -0.62 3.53
N ALA A 84 10.20 -1.21 3.73
CA ALA A 84 11.41 -0.44 4.03
C ALA A 84 11.90 0.36 2.82
N GLY A 85 11.73 -0.17 1.60
CA GLY A 85 11.87 0.57 0.35
C GLY A 85 10.54 1.21 -0.11
N PRO A 86 10.56 2.12 -1.10
CA PRO A 86 9.34 2.80 -1.57
C PRO A 86 8.33 1.83 -2.18
N PHE A 87 7.04 2.02 -1.85
CA PHE A 87 5.94 1.37 -2.55
C PHE A 87 5.43 2.27 -3.67
N GLN A 88 5.33 1.74 -4.89
CA GLN A 88 5.01 2.54 -6.06
C GLN A 88 3.93 1.93 -6.95
N ILE A 89 2.95 2.74 -7.32
CA ILE A 89 2.04 2.54 -8.46
C ILE A 89 2.19 3.76 -9.36
N LYS A 90 2.71 3.57 -10.56
CA LYS A 90 2.97 4.68 -11.46
C LYS A 90 2.49 4.37 -12.86
N ASN A 91 1.81 5.34 -13.48
CA ASN A 91 1.33 5.26 -14.85
C ASN A 91 0.44 4.02 -15.09
N ARG A 92 -0.56 3.81 -14.21
CA ARG A 92 -1.44 2.64 -14.24
C ARG A 92 -2.92 3.03 -14.31
N ASP A 93 -3.66 2.25 -15.07
CA ASP A 93 -5.13 2.21 -15.04
C ASP A 93 -5.54 0.86 -14.42
N LEU A 94 -6.06 0.88 -13.19
CA LEU A 94 -6.36 -0.30 -12.40
C LEU A 94 -7.79 -0.29 -11.89
N THR A 95 -8.53 -1.35 -12.21
CA THR A 95 -9.83 -1.63 -11.59
C THR A 95 -9.61 -2.59 -10.41
N ALA A 96 -8.84 -2.15 -9.43
CA ALA A 96 -8.46 -2.94 -8.25
C ALA A 96 -8.56 -2.08 -7.00
N SER A 97 -8.89 -2.69 -5.87
CA SER A 97 -8.81 -2.06 -4.55
C SER A 97 -7.48 -2.39 -3.87
N PHE A 98 -7.09 -1.52 -2.93
CA PHE A 98 -5.86 -1.66 -2.16
C PHE A 98 -6.13 -1.49 -0.68
N ASP A 99 -5.77 -2.49 0.12
CA ASP A 99 -5.90 -2.44 1.58
C ASP A 99 -4.52 -2.47 2.24
N PHE A 100 -4.13 -1.33 2.81
CA PHE A 100 -2.88 -1.11 3.54
C PHE A 100 -3.14 -0.95 5.05
N THR A 101 -4.16 -1.62 5.60
CA THR A 101 -4.43 -1.56 7.04
C THR A 101 -3.23 -2.11 7.84
N ASP A 102 -2.83 -1.38 8.89
CA ASP A 102 -1.69 -1.70 9.75
C ASP A 102 -0.35 -1.79 8.99
N ALA A 103 -0.20 -1.11 7.84
CA ALA A 103 1.01 -1.13 7.05
C ALA A 103 2.00 -0.04 7.47
N ASN A 104 3.29 -0.29 7.26
CA ASN A 104 4.36 0.66 7.49
C ASN A 104 5.14 0.95 6.21
N PHE A 105 5.31 2.23 5.89
CA PHE A 105 6.02 2.72 4.69
C PHE A 105 7.21 3.57 5.13
N ASP A 106 8.36 2.93 5.31
CA ASP A 106 9.58 3.61 5.80
C ASP A 106 10.16 4.58 4.76
N SER A 107 10.03 4.26 3.47
CA SER A 107 10.56 5.07 2.35
C SER A 107 9.48 5.72 1.48
N GLY A 108 8.22 5.70 1.92
CA GLY A 108 7.11 6.39 1.29
C GLY A 108 6.17 5.52 0.47
N LEU A 109 5.00 6.12 0.19
CA LEU A 109 3.91 5.56 -0.61
C LEU A 109 3.64 6.50 -1.79
N PHE A 110 3.81 5.99 -3.00
CA PHE A 110 3.70 6.75 -4.24
C PHE A 110 2.66 6.13 -5.16
N ILE A 111 1.57 6.85 -5.43
CA ILE A 111 0.58 6.49 -6.46
C ILE A 111 0.43 7.70 -7.37
N THR A 112 1.16 7.70 -8.49
CA THR A 112 1.28 8.87 -9.35
C THR A 112 0.93 8.56 -10.80
N LEU A 113 0.36 9.54 -11.51
CA LEU A 113 -0.02 9.39 -12.91
C LEU A 113 -0.92 8.16 -13.13
N SER A 114 -1.80 7.85 -12.18
CA SER A 114 -2.54 6.59 -12.16
C SER A 114 -4.04 6.82 -11.99
N ASP A 115 -4.83 5.91 -12.55
CA ASP A 115 -6.27 5.85 -12.42
C ASP A 115 -6.65 4.58 -11.65
N ILE A 116 -7.08 4.72 -10.39
CA ILE A 116 -7.47 3.61 -9.51
C ILE A 116 -8.99 3.64 -9.38
N LYS A 117 -9.66 2.77 -10.11
CA LYS A 117 -11.13 2.73 -10.25
C LYS A 117 -11.81 1.95 -9.13
N LYS A 118 -11.22 1.92 -7.96
CA LYS A 118 -11.76 1.35 -6.73
C LYS A 118 -11.17 2.03 -5.51
N GLU A 119 -11.43 1.46 -4.36
CA GLU A 119 -11.07 1.99 -3.05
C GLU A 119 -9.60 1.77 -2.70
N ILE A 120 -8.98 2.78 -2.10
CA ILE A 120 -7.70 2.68 -1.40
C ILE A 120 -7.98 2.90 0.09
N ILE A 121 -7.58 1.94 0.91
CA ILE A 121 -7.73 1.97 2.36
C ILE A 121 -6.36 2.06 3.01
N ILE A 122 -6.15 3.08 3.87
CA ILE A 122 -4.95 3.27 4.67
C ILE A 122 -5.39 3.48 6.13
N LYS A 123 -5.36 2.43 6.94
CA LYS A 123 -5.82 2.50 8.34
C LYS A 123 -4.74 2.06 9.32
N ASN A 124 -4.62 2.74 10.45
CA ASN A 124 -3.65 2.43 11.52
C ASN A 124 -2.21 2.35 10.99
N SER A 125 -1.87 3.08 9.96
CA SER A 125 -0.63 2.93 9.22
C SER A 125 0.35 4.05 9.54
N ASN A 126 1.61 3.88 9.14
CA ASN A 126 2.64 4.89 9.29
C ASN A 126 3.35 5.13 7.96
N ILE A 127 3.48 6.41 7.55
CA ILE A 127 4.17 6.82 6.34
C ILE A 127 5.26 7.81 6.74
N SER A 128 6.54 7.43 6.53
CA SER A 128 7.65 8.11 7.19
C SER A 128 8.34 9.18 6.35
N ILE A 129 8.48 9.01 5.02
CA ILE A 129 9.32 9.90 4.19
C ILE A 129 8.52 10.72 3.19
N ASP A 130 7.58 10.10 2.46
CA ASP A 130 6.80 10.81 1.45
C ASP A 130 5.45 10.09 1.20
N LEU A 131 4.39 10.87 1.06
CA LEU A 131 3.09 10.43 0.58
C LEU A 131 2.78 11.22 -0.68
N ASN A 132 2.83 10.57 -1.84
CA ASN A 132 2.62 11.25 -3.11
C ASN A 132 1.54 10.56 -3.95
N PHE A 133 0.42 11.26 -4.12
CA PHE A 133 -0.74 10.84 -4.91
C PHE A 133 -1.02 11.79 -6.07
N SER A 134 -0.04 12.63 -6.40
CA SER A 134 -0.22 13.67 -7.43
C SER A 134 -0.52 13.11 -8.82
N LEU A 135 -1.23 13.91 -9.62
CA LEU A 135 -1.57 13.61 -11.01
C LEU A 135 -2.36 12.29 -11.17
N SER A 136 -3.13 11.90 -10.16
CA SER A 136 -3.83 10.62 -10.15
C SER A 136 -5.34 10.79 -9.96
N ASN A 137 -6.10 9.78 -10.35
CA ASN A 137 -7.53 9.70 -10.10
C ASN A 137 -7.84 8.50 -9.21
N PHE A 138 -8.75 8.69 -8.26
CA PHE A 138 -9.23 7.65 -7.36
C PHE A 138 -10.74 7.63 -7.34
N ASP A 139 -11.34 6.44 -7.24
CA ASP A 139 -12.76 6.37 -6.90
C ASP A 139 -12.96 6.71 -5.43
N SER A 140 -12.20 6.09 -4.54
CA SER A 140 -12.26 6.41 -3.11
C SER A 140 -10.91 6.29 -2.43
N LEU A 141 -10.65 7.20 -1.48
CA LEU A 141 -9.50 7.16 -0.59
C LEU A 141 -9.97 7.31 0.86
N ILE A 142 -9.79 6.27 1.65
CA ILE A 142 -10.19 6.22 3.05
C ILE A 142 -8.95 6.06 3.93
N THR A 143 -8.68 7.08 4.74
CA THR A 143 -7.53 7.10 5.64
C THR A 143 -8.01 7.33 7.06
N TYR A 144 -7.68 6.42 7.96
CA TYR A 144 -8.09 6.46 9.35
C TYR A 144 -6.94 6.14 10.30
N ASN A 145 -6.82 6.91 11.40
CA ASN A 145 -5.84 6.70 12.47
C ASN A 145 -4.42 6.44 11.94
N THR A 146 -3.98 7.26 10.99
CA THR A 146 -2.71 7.08 10.27
C THR A 146 -1.76 8.23 10.60
N LYS A 147 -0.49 7.91 10.82
CA LYS A 147 0.58 8.89 11.00
C LYS A 147 1.28 9.12 9.67
N ILE A 148 1.30 10.38 9.23
CA ILE A 148 2.00 10.82 8.02
C ILE A 148 3.10 11.76 8.47
N ASN A 149 4.29 11.20 8.73
CA ASN A 149 5.43 11.92 9.29
C ASN A 149 6.21 12.72 8.23
N CYS A 150 5.57 13.09 7.15
CA CYS A 150 6.21 13.63 5.97
C CYS A 150 5.26 14.56 5.21
N LYS A 151 5.77 15.15 4.14
CA LYS A 151 4.97 15.87 3.16
C LYS A 151 3.95 14.93 2.49
N ALA A 152 2.70 15.43 2.35
CA ALA A 152 1.64 14.74 1.61
C ALA A 152 1.25 15.57 0.38
N ASP A 153 1.38 14.99 -0.81
CA ASP A 153 1.11 15.67 -2.08
C ASP A 153 -0.07 15.02 -2.82
N PHE A 154 -1.17 15.76 -2.91
CA PHE A 154 -2.38 15.45 -3.66
C PHE A 154 -2.60 16.44 -4.81
N SER A 155 -1.56 17.12 -5.29
CA SER A 155 -1.70 18.10 -6.34
C SER A 155 -2.18 17.48 -7.65
N ASN A 156 -3.11 18.17 -8.33
CA ASN A 156 -3.73 17.72 -9.56
C ASN A 156 -4.41 16.33 -9.45
N THR A 157 -4.83 15.95 -8.27
CA THR A 157 -5.53 14.69 -8.00
C THR A 157 -7.04 14.87 -8.19
N ARG A 158 -7.72 13.85 -8.70
CA ARG A 158 -9.18 13.81 -8.74
C ARG A 158 -9.70 12.63 -7.95
N ILE A 159 -10.65 12.89 -7.04
CA ILE A 159 -11.32 11.87 -6.25
C ILE A 159 -12.80 11.92 -6.60
N ASN A 160 -13.31 10.84 -7.21
CA ASN A 160 -14.65 10.80 -7.80
C ASN A 160 -15.73 10.36 -6.80
N GLY A 161 -15.37 9.55 -5.81
CA GLY A 161 -16.23 9.10 -4.73
C GLY A 161 -15.71 9.60 -3.37
N LYS A 162 -15.78 8.75 -2.38
CA LYS A 162 -15.49 9.11 -0.98
C LYS A 162 -14.04 9.47 -0.74
N PHE A 163 -13.80 10.66 -0.16
CA PHE A 163 -12.51 11.05 0.42
C PHE A 163 -12.68 11.25 1.92
N GLU A 164 -12.04 10.40 2.69
CA GLU A 164 -12.12 10.44 4.15
C GLU A 164 -10.75 10.44 4.80
N PHE A 165 -10.45 11.52 5.53
CA PHE A 165 -9.32 11.64 6.42
C PHE A 165 -9.85 11.82 7.85
N ASN A 166 -9.60 10.83 8.70
CA ASN A 166 -10.11 10.84 10.07
C ASN A 166 -9.02 10.36 11.05
N HIS A 167 -8.76 11.16 12.09
CA HIS A 167 -7.67 10.93 13.05
C HIS A 167 -6.30 10.85 12.37
N ILE A 168 -5.97 11.83 11.52
CA ILE A 168 -4.71 11.87 10.80
C ILE A 168 -3.78 12.91 11.42
N HIS A 169 -2.53 12.53 11.58
CA HIS A 169 -1.48 13.40 12.06
C HIS A 169 -0.45 13.60 10.94
N PHE A 170 -0.39 14.82 10.40
CA PHE A 170 0.63 15.27 9.44
C PHE A 170 1.72 16.03 10.18
N LYS A 171 2.97 15.66 9.97
CA LYS A 171 4.12 16.38 10.53
C LYS A 171 4.75 17.38 9.58
N ASP A 172 4.22 17.53 8.38
CA ASP A 172 4.73 18.46 7.37
C ASP A 172 3.58 18.95 6.46
N ASN A 173 3.91 19.58 5.38
CA ASN A 173 2.98 20.23 4.46
C ASN A 173 2.03 19.25 3.78
N LEU A 174 0.78 19.66 3.67
CA LEU A 174 -0.28 19.00 2.94
C LEU A 174 -0.66 19.84 1.72
N ASN A 175 -0.48 19.29 0.52
CA ASN A 175 -0.68 20.00 -0.75
C ASN A 175 -1.88 19.44 -1.51
N PHE A 176 -2.89 20.27 -1.75
CA PHE A 176 -4.07 19.98 -2.58
C PHE A 176 -4.19 20.93 -3.78
N LEU A 177 -3.09 21.46 -4.28
CA LEU A 177 -3.12 22.36 -5.44
C LEU A 177 -3.83 21.72 -6.62
N ASN A 178 -4.90 22.32 -7.13
CA ASN A 178 -5.75 21.81 -8.20
C ASN A 178 -6.38 20.44 -7.94
N ALA A 179 -6.47 19.99 -6.69
CA ALA A 179 -7.20 18.78 -6.36
C ALA A 179 -8.72 18.98 -6.53
N VAL A 180 -9.40 17.96 -7.01
CA VAL A 180 -10.85 17.99 -7.26
C VAL A 180 -11.52 16.84 -6.51
N PHE A 181 -12.46 17.16 -5.64
CA PHE A 181 -13.30 16.21 -4.91
C PHE A 181 -14.72 16.30 -5.48
N ARG A 182 -15.31 15.20 -5.89
CA ARG A 182 -16.61 15.19 -6.57
C ARG A 182 -17.77 14.68 -5.74
N ASP A 183 -17.47 13.98 -4.65
CA ASP A 183 -18.44 13.38 -3.76
C ASP A 183 -18.08 13.70 -2.30
N ASP A 184 -18.51 12.88 -1.36
CA ASP A 184 -18.32 13.10 0.07
C ASP A 184 -16.86 13.33 0.45
N PHE A 185 -16.65 14.48 1.09
CA PHE A 185 -15.34 14.91 1.57
C PHE A 185 -15.38 15.09 3.09
N THR A 186 -14.59 14.32 3.79
CA THR A 186 -14.54 14.33 5.24
C THR A 186 -13.13 14.56 5.77
N PHE A 187 -12.97 15.62 6.57
CA PHE A 187 -11.77 15.89 7.36
C PHE A 187 -12.18 16.00 8.84
N GLN A 188 -11.81 15.00 9.64
CA GLN A 188 -12.12 15.00 11.07
C GLN A 188 -10.87 14.68 11.90
N ASN A 189 -10.70 15.38 13.01
CA ASN A 189 -9.61 15.14 13.96
C ASN A 189 -8.23 15.15 13.26
N ILE A 190 -8.00 16.17 12.43
CA ILE A 190 -6.75 16.35 11.69
C ILE A 190 -5.82 17.23 12.50
N ILE A 191 -4.59 16.78 12.68
CA ILE A 191 -3.50 17.57 13.26
C ILE A 191 -2.47 17.80 12.15
N VAL A 192 -2.11 19.05 11.93
CA VAL A 192 -0.98 19.41 11.04
C VAL A 192 0.04 20.14 11.88
N GLU A 193 1.17 19.52 12.12
CA GLU A 193 2.33 20.14 12.75
C GLU A 193 3.22 20.73 11.64
N LYS A 194 3.70 21.93 11.87
CA LYS A 194 4.71 22.56 11.02
C LYS A 194 5.83 23.02 11.93
N ASP A 195 7.01 22.43 11.74
CA ASP A 195 8.25 22.90 12.38
C ASP A 195 8.72 24.25 11.83
#